data_c83eb096641ac8b8ee8630cfdfd2e8e2
#
_entry.id   c83eb096641ac8b8ee8630cfdfd2e8e2
#
_cell.length_a   1.000
_cell.length_b   1.000
_cell.length_c   1.000
_cell.angle_alpha   90.00
_cell.angle_beta   90.00
_cell.angle_gamma   90.00
#
_symmetry.space_group_name_H-M   'P 1'
#
loop_
_entity.id
_entity.type
_entity.pdbx_description
1 polymer ?
#
loop_
_entity_poly.entity_id
_entity_poly.type
_entity_poly.pdbx_seq_one_letter_code
_entity_poly.pdbx_strand_id
1 'polypeptide(L)'
;MQAFHSNWTRPFFIRNPHMEYRIEPFELLTTALSALEWRRENGSIRMICDTPAKRYYESLGLCFLWDDGVYPLLDTMPEDINATAFWAAGKLYALSAVPSPCVMLDTDFICWKSISNLLDGPDTAAIHREDIMPSIY
;
A
#
# COMPACT_ATOMS: atom_id res chain seq x y z
N MET A 1 3.38 -14.45 8.10
CA MET A 1 2.07 -13.81 7.79
C MET A 1 2.23 -13.02 6.51
N GLN A 2 1.22 -13.00 5.65
CA GLN A 2 1.29 -12.31 4.37
C GLN A 2 0.96 -10.83 4.54
N ALA A 3 1.82 -9.96 4.01
CA ALA A 3 1.58 -8.52 4.02
C ALA A 3 1.40 -7.97 2.60
N PHE A 4 0.84 -6.76 2.51
CA PHE A 4 0.81 -6.03 1.26
C PHE A 4 0.96 -4.52 1.46
N HIS A 5 1.61 -3.88 0.48
CA HIS A 5 1.51 -2.45 0.22
C HIS A 5 0.41 -2.19 -0.80
N SER A 6 -0.16 -1.01 -0.78
CA SER A 6 -1.12 -0.58 -1.79
C SER A 6 -0.73 0.75 -2.40
N ASN A 7 -0.77 0.84 -3.74
CA ASN A 7 -0.48 2.07 -4.47
C ASN A 7 -1.48 2.29 -5.61
N TRP A 8 -2.34 3.30 -5.46
CA TRP A 8 -3.36 3.68 -6.41
C TRP A 8 -3.05 5.05 -7.01
N THR A 9 -2.81 5.11 -8.33
CA THR A 9 -2.33 6.33 -8.98
C THR A 9 -3.42 7.31 -9.39
N ARG A 10 -4.71 6.92 -9.39
CA ARG A 10 -5.81 7.82 -9.79
C ARG A 10 -5.81 9.16 -9.03
N PRO A 11 -5.57 9.21 -7.69
CA PRO A 11 -5.45 10.48 -6.97
C PRO A 11 -4.33 11.39 -7.49
N PHE A 12 -3.21 10.80 -7.92
CA PHE A 12 -2.10 11.54 -8.51
C PHE A 12 -2.52 12.16 -9.85
N PHE A 13 -3.13 11.40 -10.75
CA PHE A 13 -3.51 11.89 -12.09
C PHE A 13 -4.63 12.95 -12.04
N ILE A 14 -5.53 12.88 -11.06
CA ILE A 14 -6.53 13.96 -10.86
C ILE A 14 -5.86 15.28 -10.50
N ARG A 15 -4.82 15.26 -9.68
CA ARG A 15 -4.06 16.45 -9.29
C ARG A 15 -3.09 16.90 -10.39
N ASN A 16 -2.62 15.97 -11.21
CA ASN A 16 -1.55 16.19 -12.20
C ASN A 16 -1.93 15.57 -13.56
N PRO A 17 -2.97 16.05 -14.26
CA PRO A 17 -3.56 15.36 -15.42
C PRO A 17 -2.64 15.23 -16.64
N HIS A 18 -1.52 15.98 -16.69
CA HIS A 18 -0.58 15.99 -17.81
C HIS A 18 0.82 15.49 -17.43
N MET A 19 0.98 14.97 -16.22
CA MET A 19 2.27 14.46 -15.74
C MET A 19 2.34 12.95 -15.87
N GLU A 20 3.54 12.45 -16.11
CA GLU A 20 3.84 11.04 -15.89
C GLU A 20 3.81 10.71 -14.40
N TYR A 21 3.35 9.50 -14.08
CA TYR A 21 3.34 9.04 -12.69
C TYR A 21 4.76 8.95 -12.14
N ARG A 22 4.95 9.53 -10.98
CA ARG A 22 6.20 9.43 -10.23
C ARG A 22 5.93 9.53 -8.74
N ILE A 23 6.81 8.92 -7.97
CA ILE A 23 6.86 9.00 -6.51
C ILE A 23 8.06 9.90 -6.15
N GLU A 24 7.89 10.74 -5.15
CA GLU A 24 9.01 11.57 -4.68
C GLU A 24 10.15 10.68 -4.14
N PRO A 25 11.43 11.06 -4.36
CA PRO A 25 12.56 10.19 -4.02
C PRO A 25 12.58 9.72 -2.56
N PHE A 26 12.20 10.57 -1.62
CA PHE A 26 12.15 10.19 -0.22
C PHE A 26 11.06 9.14 0.05
N GLU A 27 9.87 9.33 -0.51
CA GLU A 27 8.76 8.38 -0.41
C GLU A 27 9.11 7.03 -1.06
N LEU A 28 9.84 7.05 -2.18
CA LEU A 28 10.31 5.83 -2.82
C LEU A 28 11.33 5.07 -1.95
N LEU A 29 12.23 5.79 -1.29
CA LEU A 29 13.19 5.20 -0.35
C LEU A 29 12.50 4.60 0.88
N THR A 30 11.52 5.29 1.44
CA THR A 30 10.75 4.74 2.58
C THR A 30 9.95 3.52 2.17
N THR A 31 9.36 3.50 0.97
CA THR A 31 8.68 2.33 0.41
C THR A 31 9.63 1.13 0.28
N ALA A 32 10.83 1.36 -0.27
CA ALA A 32 11.83 0.30 -0.39
C ALA A 32 12.25 -0.23 0.97
N LEU A 33 12.53 0.65 1.92
CA LEU A 33 12.93 0.28 3.28
C LEU A 33 11.80 -0.47 4.00
N SER A 34 10.56 -0.02 3.88
CA SER A 34 9.39 -0.69 4.45
C SER A 34 9.27 -2.14 3.95
N ALA A 35 9.37 -2.35 2.62
CA ALA A 35 9.29 -3.69 2.05
C ALA A 35 10.44 -4.60 2.51
N LEU A 36 11.68 -4.09 2.49
CA LEU A 36 12.87 -4.87 2.87
C LEU A 36 12.89 -5.23 4.36
N GLU A 37 12.54 -4.28 5.24
CA GLU A 37 12.47 -4.53 6.67
C GLU A 37 11.35 -5.49 7.03
N TRP A 38 10.18 -5.36 6.38
CA TRP A 38 9.12 -6.34 6.56
C TRP A 38 9.58 -7.75 6.19
N ARG A 39 10.19 -7.92 5.03
CA ARG A 39 10.69 -9.22 4.56
C ARG A 39 11.74 -9.82 5.49
N ARG A 40 12.59 -8.97 6.05
CA ARG A 40 13.62 -9.41 7.00
C ARG A 40 13.03 -9.93 8.31
N GLU A 41 11.99 -9.28 8.83
CA GLU A 41 11.52 -9.50 10.19
C GLU A 41 10.22 -10.32 10.27
N ASN A 42 9.35 -10.27 9.24
CA ASN A 42 7.96 -10.72 9.36
C ASN A 42 7.50 -11.67 8.23
N GLY A 43 8.23 -11.79 7.14
CA GLY A 43 7.90 -12.68 6.03
C GLY A 43 7.59 -11.99 4.72
N SER A 44 6.84 -12.65 3.83
CA SER A 44 6.62 -12.16 2.47
C SER A 44 5.70 -10.94 2.40
N ILE A 45 5.91 -10.14 1.38
CA ILE A 45 5.12 -8.95 1.07
C ILE A 45 4.87 -8.84 -0.42
N ARG A 46 3.66 -8.38 -0.79
CA ARG A 46 3.28 -8.05 -2.17
C ARG A 46 2.94 -6.57 -2.34
N MET A 47 2.94 -6.11 -3.58
CA MET A 47 2.37 -4.83 -3.96
C MET A 47 1.02 -5.06 -4.65
N ILE A 48 -0.01 -4.37 -4.21
CA ILE A 48 -1.30 -4.27 -4.89
C ILE A 48 -1.44 -2.85 -5.41
N CYS A 49 -1.50 -2.71 -6.74
CA CYS A 49 -1.49 -1.41 -7.37
C CYS A 49 -2.40 -1.40 -8.61
N ASP A 50 -2.39 -0.28 -9.35
CA ASP A 50 -2.91 -0.20 -10.70
C ASP A 50 -1.76 -0.34 -11.75
N THR A 51 -2.12 -0.48 -13.01
CA THR A 51 -1.15 -0.65 -14.11
C THR A 51 -0.14 0.48 -14.22
N PRO A 52 -0.49 1.78 -14.06
CA PRO A 52 0.51 2.85 -14.09
C PRO A 52 1.57 2.73 -13.00
N ALA A 53 1.17 2.42 -11.76
CA ALA A 53 2.13 2.20 -10.67
C ALA A 53 3.02 0.99 -10.94
N LYS A 54 2.45 -0.12 -11.43
CA LYS A 54 3.23 -1.31 -11.79
C LYS A 54 4.31 -0.99 -12.82
N ARG A 55 3.95 -0.33 -13.91
CA ARG A 55 4.90 0.09 -14.96
C ARG A 55 6.00 0.99 -14.41
N TYR A 56 5.66 1.88 -13.49
CA TYR A 56 6.64 2.74 -12.83
C TYR A 56 7.67 1.92 -12.05
N TYR A 57 7.25 0.98 -11.21
CA TYR A 57 8.17 0.11 -10.47
C TYR A 57 8.99 -0.79 -11.39
N GLU A 58 8.40 -1.31 -12.47
CA GLU A 58 9.10 -2.08 -13.49
C GLU A 58 10.20 -1.24 -14.18
N SER A 59 9.90 0.01 -14.54
CA SER A 59 10.85 0.91 -15.19
C SER A 59 12.07 1.24 -14.33
N LEU A 60 11.90 1.24 -13.02
CA LEU A 60 12.97 1.44 -12.04
C LEU A 60 13.68 0.15 -11.62
N GLY A 61 13.22 -1.02 -12.09
CA GLY A 61 13.75 -2.32 -11.69
C GLY A 61 13.47 -2.68 -10.22
N LEU A 62 12.42 -2.11 -9.62
CA LEU A 62 12.13 -2.22 -8.18
C LEU A 62 11.14 -3.33 -7.81
N CYS A 63 10.64 -4.10 -8.77
CA CYS A 63 9.66 -5.17 -8.47
C CYS A 63 10.19 -6.25 -7.52
N PHE A 64 11.50 -6.41 -7.41
CA PHE A 64 12.13 -7.36 -6.47
C PHE A 64 11.89 -7.02 -4.99
N LEU A 65 11.47 -5.79 -4.68
CA LEU A 65 11.13 -5.38 -3.32
C LEU A 65 9.99 -6.22 -2.74
N TRP A 66 9.06 -6.66 -3.61
CA TRP A 66 7.89 -7.46 -3.24
C TRP A 66 8.08 -8.90 -3.72
N ASP A 67 8.60 -9.75 -2.83
CA ASP A 67 8.92 -11.16 -3.13
C ASP A 67 7.70 -12.02 -3.44
N ASP A 68 6.51 -11.57 -3.02
CA ASP A 68 5.23 -12.19 -3.37
C ASP A 68 4.54 -11.50 -4.57
N GLY A 69 5.26 -10.64 -5.31
CA GLY A 69 4.86 -10.07 -6.60
C GLY A 69 4.19 -8.70 -6.54
N VAL A 70 3.93 -8.15 -7.76
CA VAL A 70 3.28 -6.85 -8.00
C VAL A 70 2.04 -7.08 -8.86
N TYR A 71 0.87 -6.81 -8.30
CA TYR A 71 -0.43 -7.16 -8.86
C TYR A 71 -1.26 -5.91 -9.19
N PRO A 72 -1.68 -5.70 -10.46
CA PRO A 72 -2.45 -4.53 -10.86
C PRO A 72 -3.96 -4.71 -10.58
N LEU A 73 -4.32 -5.16 -9.37
CA LEU A 73 -5.71 -5.42 -8.99
C LEU A 73 -6.55 -4.15 -8.90
N LEU A 74 -5.93 -2.99 -8.68
CA LEU A 74 -6.65 -1.72 -8.57
C LEU A 74 -7.16 -1.18 -9.92
N ASP A 75 -6.80 -1.81 -11.04
CA ASP A 75 -7.40 -1.50 -12.34
C ASP A 75 -8.91 -1.84 -12.37
N THR A 76 -9.36 -2.75 -11.51
CA THR A 76 -10.77 -3.15 -11.41
C THR A 76 -11.61 -2.31 -10.45
N MET A 77 -11.02 -1.26 -9.87
CA MET A 77 -11.75 -0.35 -8.99
C MET A 77 -12.85 0.40 -9.75
N PRO A 78 -14.04 0.57 -9.16
CA PRO A 78 -15.13 1.34 -9.75
C PRO A 78 -14.69 2.75 -10.17
N GLU A 79 -15.15 3.18 -11.34
CA GLU A 79 -14.77 4.50 -11.88
C GLU A 79 -15.45 5.66 -11.15
N ASP A 80 -16.61 5.41 -10.55
CA ASP A 80 -17.43 6.39 -9.82
C ASP A 80 -16.86 6.76 -8.43
N ILE A 81 -15.83 6.08 -7.95
CA ILE A 81 -15.16 6.45 -6.71
C ILE A 81 -14.46 7.80 -6.88
N ASN A 82 -14.89 8.79 -6.09
CA ASN A 82 -14.24 10.09 -6.05
C ASN A 82 -12.87 9.99 -5.37
N ALA A 83 -11.80 9.88 -6.18
CA ALA A 83 -10.44 9.70 -5.68
C ALA A 83 -9.84 10.94 -4.99
N THR A 84 -10.48 12.12 -5.12
CA THR A 84 -10.08 13.31 -4.38
C THR A 84 -10.58 13.25 -2.94
N ALA A 85 -11.83 12.82 -2.76
CA ALA A 85 -12.43 12.69 -1.42
C ALA A 85 -11.95 11.41 -0.71
N PHE A 86 -11.78 10.31 -1.47
CA PHE A 86 -11.44 9.00 -0.94
C PHE A 86 -10.09 8.51 -1.50
N TRP A 87 -9.06 9.30 -1.34
CA TRP A 87 -7.70 8.98 -1.84
C TRP A 87 -7.16 7.63 -1.32
N ALA A 88 -7.58 7.21 -0.14
CA ALA A 88 -7.19 5.93 0.47
C ALA A 88 -8.08 4.74 0.04
N ALA A 89 -9.08 4.94 -0.82
CA ALA A 89 -9.99 3.88 -1.25
C ALA A 89 -9.25 2.68 -1.87
N GLY A 90 -8.13 2.91 -2.54
CA GLY A 90 -7.28 1.84 -3.07
C GLY A 90 -6.80 0.86 -2.01
N LYS A 91 -6.49 1.32 -0.80
CA LYS A 91 -6.09 0.47 0.33
C LYS A 91 -7.23 -0.44 0.78
N LEU A 92 -8.43 0.12 0.93
CA LEU A 92 -9.62 -0.64 1.33
C LEU A 92 -10.03 -1.66 0.27
N TYR A 93 -9.94 -1.27 -1.00
CA TYR A 93 -10.22 -2.18 -2.10
C TYR A 93 -9.20 -3.33 -2.15
N ALA A 94 -7.92 -3.03 -2.00
CA ALA A 94 -6.86 -4.04 -1.89
C ALA A 94 -7.13 -4.98 -0.71
N LEU A 95 -7.50 -4.45 0.46
CA LEU A 95 -7.81 -5.24 1.65
C LEU A 95 -8.97 -6.22 1.39
N SER A 96 -10.00 -5.81 0.64
CA SER A 96 -11.12 -6.68 0.30
C SER A 96 -10.75 -7.82 -0.66
N ALA A 97 -9.66 -7.66 -1.42
CA ALA A 97 -9.20 -8.63 -2.41
C ALA A 97 -8.14 -9.61 -1.89
N VAL A 98 -7.55 -9.34 -0.72
CA VAL A 98 -6.51 -10.19 -0.12
C VAL A 98 -7.14 -11.15 0.89
N PRO A 99 -6.84 -12.46 0.79
CA PRO A 99 -7.31 -13.42 1.79
C PRO A 99 -6.80 -13.11 3.21
N SER A 100 -7.68 -13.24 4.19
CA SER A 100 -7.32 -13.18 5.62
C SER A 100 -6.65 -14.51 6.06
N PRO A 101 -5.72 -14.49 7.02
CA PRO A 101 -5.16 -13.31 7.70
C PRO A 101 -4.10 -12.58 6.85
N CYS A 102 -4.17 -11.27 6.81
CA CYS A 102 -3.21 -10.43 6.09
C CYS A 102 -2.87 -9.15 6.87
N VAL A 103 -1.75 -8.53 6.52
CA VAL A 103 -1.31 -7.25 7.08
C VAL A 103 -1.26 -6.20 5.98
N MET A 104 -2.02 -5.13 6.12
CA MET A 104 -1.90 -3.95 5.26
C MET A 104 -0.90 -2.99 5.88
N LEU A 105 0.13 -2.66 5.12
CA LEU A 105 1.17 -1.71 5.52
C LEU A 105 1.09 -0.45 4.64
N ASP A 106 1.24 0.70 5.27
CA ASP A 106 1.51 1.93 4.53
C ASP A 106 2.94 1.89 3.97
N THR A 107 3.15 2.47 2.81
CA THR A 107 4.44 2.44 2.11
C THR A 107 5.55 3.19 2.86
N ASP A 108 5.19 4.04 3.81
CA ASP A 108 6.08 4.78 4.71
C ASP A 108 6.16 4.17 6.12
N PHE A 109 5.46 3.06 6.39
CA PHE A 109 5.53 2.36 7.67
C PHE A 109 6.66 1.34 7.67
N ILE A 110 7.68 1.57 8.50
CA ILE A 110 8.88 0.72 8.60
C ILE A 110 8.80 -0.13 9.87
N CYS A 111 8.69 -1.43 9.71
CA CYS A 111 8.59 -2.38 10.81
C CYS A 111 9.98 -2.91 11.20
N TRP A 112 10.60 -2.29 12.19
CA TRP A 112 11.98 -2.60 12.62
C TRP A 112 12.13 -3.89 13.42
N LYS A 113 11.05 -4.55 13.79
CA LYS A 113 11.05 -5.77 14.61
C LYS A 113 9.94 -6.69 14.17
N SER A 114 10.08 -7.97 14.50
CA SER A 114 8.97 -8.90 14.34
C SER A 114 7.78 -8.49 15.21
N ILE A 115 6.60 -8.48 14.59
CA ILE A 115 5.31 -8.21 15.25
C ILE A 115 4.42 -9.43 15.30
N SER A 116 4.93 -10.62 14.95
CA SER A 116 4.15 -11.86 14.92
C SER A 116 3.42 -12.11 16.24
N ASN A 117 4.09 -11.88 17.38
CA ASN A 117 3.48 -12.06 18.71
C ASN A 117 2.35 -11.07 19.01
N LEU A 118 2.32 -9.91 18.35
CA LEU A 118 1.25 -8.92 18.53
C LEU A 118 0.01 -9.25 17.69
N LEU A 119 0.20 -10.10 16.67
CA LEU A 119 -0.87 -10.48 15.73
C LEU A 119 -1.49 -11.84 16.09
N ASP A 120 -0.92 -12.54 17.08
CA ASP A 120 -1.49 -13.79 17.59
C ASP A 120 -2.67 -13.48 18.53
N GLY A 121 -3.86 -13.83 18.09
CA GLY A 121 -5.08 -13.81 18.92
C GLY A 121 -6.09 -12.72 18.62
N PRO A 122 -5.75 -11.44 18.30
CA PRO A 122 -6.79 -10.47 17.97
C PRO A 122 -7.37 -10.72 16.58
N ASP A 123 -8.68 -10.54 16.42
CA ASP A 123 -9.34 -10.59 15.11
C ASP A 123 -8.92 -9.42 14.21
N THR A 124 -8.60 -8.28 14.81
CA THR A 124 -8.13 -7.07 14.13
C THR A 124 -7.16 -6.32 15.04
N ALA A 125 -6.04 -5.88 14.46
CA ALA A 125 -5.06 -5.02 15.11
C ALA A 125 -4.79 -3.77 14.27
N ALA A 126 -4.67 -2.63 14.93
CA ALA A 126 -4.28 -1.35 14.31
C ALA A 126 -3.16 -0.70 15.13
N ILE A 127 -2.28 0.05 14.46
CA ILE A 127 -1.14 0.69 15.13
C ILE A 127 -1.55 1.85 16.03
N HIS A 128 -2.64 2.53 15.69
CA HIS A 128 -3.22 3.60 16.50
C HIS A 128 -4.71 3.79 16.16
N ARG A 129 -5.40 4.51 17.02
CA ARG A 129 -6.76 4.96 16.81
C ARG A 129 -6.78 6.48 16.75
N GLU A 130 -7.46 7.03 15.77
CA GLU A 130 -7.74 8.46 15.68
C GLU A 130 -9.21 8.73 16.04
N ASP A 131 -9.46 9.79 16.78
CA ASP A 131 -10.81 10.28 17.01
C ASP A 131 -11.31 11.04 15.79
N ILE A 132 -12.57 10.81 15.42
CA ILE A 132 -13.21 11.58 14.36
C ILE A 132 -13.41 13.01 14.87
N MET A 133 -12.71 13.97 14.27
CA MET A 133 -12.89 15.39 14.53
C MET A 133 -13.79 16.02 13.45
N PRO A 134 -15.09 16.31 13.74
CA PRO A 134 -16.03 16.82 12.74
C PRO A 134 -15.61 18.15 12.09
N SER A 135 -14.67 18.87 12.70
CA SER A 135 -14.12 20.12 12.15
C SER A 135 -13.05 19.92 11.05
N ILE A 136 -12.63 18.69 10.82
CA ILE A 136 -11.60 18.34 9.82
C ILE A 136 -12.20 17.63 8.61
N TYR A 137 -13.40 17.04 8.77
CA TYR A 137 -14.10 16.27 7.72
C TYR A 137 -15.39 16.93 7.27
#